data_6a927db1ccebd6910d02591433fb4383
#
_entry.id   6a927db1ccebd6910d02591433fb4383
#
_cell.length_a   1.000
_cell.length_b   1.000
_cell.length_c   1.000
_cell.angle_alpha   90.00
_cell.angle_beta   90.00
_cell.angle_gamma   90.00
#
_symmetry.space_group_name_H-M   'P 1'
#
loop_
_entity.id
_entity.type
_entity.pdbx_description
1 polymer ?
#
loop_
_entity_poly.entity_id
_entity_poly.type
_entity_poly.pdbx_seq_one_letter_code
_entity_poly.pdbx_strand_id
1 'polypeptide(L)'
;FVTKEQIEEIAKTYPTPFHIYDEKGIRENARRLKKAFSWNKGYREYFAVKATPNPFILKLLQEEGCGVDCSSLTELMMSEACGFKNDDIMFSSNVTPAAEYKKAKELGAYINLDDITHIDFLDETAGIPETICCRYNPGGVFKMGTDIMDNPGDAKYGMTEEQIIEAYKIMKSKET
;
A
#
# COMPACT_ATOMS: atom_id res chain seq x y z
N PHE A 1 -6.50 -10.41 24.65
CA PHE A 1 -7.88 -9.92 24.45
C PHE A 1 -8.92 -11.05 24.55
N VAL A 2 -8.51 -12.31 24.49
CA VAL A 2 -9.36 -13.48 24.75
C VAL A 2 -8.82 -14.30 25.91
N THR A 3 -9.70 -14.92 26.71
CA THR A 3 -9.32 -15.84 27.78
C THR A 3 -9.18 -17.29 27.26
N LYS A 4 -8.56 -18.14 28.06
CA LYS A 4 -8.44 -19.57 27.72
C LYS A 4 -9.82 -20.22 27.51
N GLU A 5 -10.75 -19.92 28.39
CA GLU A 5 -12.13 -20.47 28.35
C GLU A 5 -12.86 -20.02 27.07
N GLN A 6 -12.66 -18.77 26.65
CA GLN A 6 -13.20 -18.27 25.38
C GLN A 6 -12.60 -18.99 24.18
N ILE A 7 -11.27 -19.23 24.18
CA ILE A 7 -10.61 -19.98 23.10
C ILE A 7 -11.14 -21.41 23.02
N GLU A 8 -11.30 -22.06 24.17
CA GLU A 8 -11.84 -23.42 24.25
C GLU A 8 -13.29 -23.50 23.73
N GLU A 9 -14.11 -22.48 24.00
CA GLU A 9 -15.47 -22.40 23.47
C GLU A 9 -15.48 -22.15 21.96
N ILE A 10 -14.66 -21.25 21.47
CA ILE A 10 -14.50 -20.98 20.03
C ILE A 10 -14.05 -22.24 19.28
N ALA A 11 -13.11 -22.99 19.86
CA ALA A 11 -12.57 -24.20 19.23
C ALA A 11 -13.60 -25.33 19.09
N LYS A 12 -14.74 -25.31 19.83
CA LYS A 12 -15.84 -26.24 19.61
C LYS A 12 -16.58 -26.01 18.30
N THR A 13 -16.61 -24.78 17.83
CA THR A 13 -17.31 -24.38 16.60
C THR A 13 -16.35 -24.25 15.40
N TYR A 14 -15.15 -23.73 15.63
CA TYR A 14 -14.14 -23.48 14.61
C TYR A 14 -12.95 -24.41 14.85
N PRO A 15 -12.67 -25.37 13.94
CA PRO A 15 -11.54 -26.28 14.11
C PRO A 15 -10.22 -25.52 13.98
N THR A 16 -9.23 -25.92 14.77
CA THR A 16 -7.84 -25.39 14.67
C THR A 16 -7.15 -25.90 13.40
N PRO A 17 -6.25 -25.10 12.77
CA PRO A 17 -5.84 -23.78 13.20
C PRO A 17 -6.81 -22.67 12.74
N PHE A 18 -6.95 -21.60 13.53
CA PHE A 18 -7.75 -20.42 13.17
C PHE A 18 -7.08 -19.13 13.64
N HIS A 19 -7.44 -18.00 13.02
CA HIS A 19 -7.01 -16.67 13.42
C HIS A 19 -8.13 -15.97 14.19
N ILE A 20 -7.77 -15.27 15.27
CA ILE A 20 -8.68 -14.40 16.01
C ILE A 20 -8.16 -12.98 15.90
N TYR A 21 -9.00 -12.06 15.43
CA TYR A 21 -8.68 -10.63 15.31
C TYR A 21 -9.37 -9.85 16.43
N ASP A 22 -8.60 -8.96 17.08
CA ASP A 22 -9.13 -8.01 18.06
C ASP A 22 -9.61 -6.75 17.33
N GLU A 23 -10.88 -6.70 16.96
CA GLU A 23 -11.47 -5.55 16.29
C GLU A 23 -11.27 -4.26 17.09
N LYS A 24 -11.50 -4.30 18.40
CA LYS A 24 -11.31 -3.13 19.26
C LYS A 24 -9.88 -2.63 19.22
N GLY A 25 -8.91 -3.52 19.36
CA GLY A 25 -7.49 -3.20 19.31
C GLY A 25 -7.06 -2.63 17.97
N ILE A 26 -7.57 -3.17 16.84
CA ILE A 26 -7.30 -2.66 15.50
C ILE A 26 -7.82 -1.22 15.37
N ARG A 27 -9.08 -0.96 15.76
CA ARG A 27 -9.67 0.39 15.70
C ARG A 27 -8.93 1.39 16.59
N GLU A 28 -8.62 1.00 17.81
CA GLU A 28 -7.87 1.86 18.74
C GLU A 28 -6.49 2.21 18.20
N ASN A 29 -5.81 1.25 17.56
CA ASN A 29 -4.50 1.48 16.96
C ASN A 29 -4.58 2.46 15.76
N ALA A 30 -5.54 2.28 14.86
CA ALA A 30 -5.77 3.18 13.74
C ALA A 30 -6.06 4.62 14.22
N ARG A 31 -6.94 4.77 15.24
CA ARG A 31 -7.25 6.06 15.85
C ARG A 31 -6.05 6.71 16.54
N ARG A 32 -5.23 5.90 17.23
CA ARG A 32 -4.01 6.38 17.88
C ARG A 32 -3.00 6.92 16.87
N LEU A 33 -2.81 6.20 15.76
CA LEU A 33 -1.94 6.64 14.67
C LEU A 33 -2.44 7.95 14.05
N LYS A 34 -3.71 8.01 13.68
CA LYS A 34 -4.35 9.22 13.14
C LYS A 34 -4.23 10.42 14.09
N LYS A 35 -4.39 10.19 15.39
CA LYS A 35 -4.19 11.22 16.42
C LYS A 35 -2.74 11.71 16.48
N ALA A 36 -1.77 10.80 16.37
CA ALA A 36 -0.35 11.16 16.42
C ALA A 36 0.05 12.09 15.27
N PHE A 37 -0.58 11.94 14.10
CA PHE A 37 -0.33 12.76 12.91
C PHE A 37 -1.37 13.88 12.69
N SER A 38 -2.21 14.17 13.67
CA SER A 38 -3.30 15.17 13.53
C SER A 38 -2.83 16.61 13.27
N TRP A 39 -1.57 16.90 13.51
CA TRP A 39 -0.92 18.15 13.16
C TRP A 39 -0.76 18.33 11.62
N ASN A 40 -0.72 17.26 10.86
CA ASN A 40 -0.67 17.26 9.40
C ASN A 40 -2.07 17.02 8.83
N LYS A 41 -2.71 18.08 8.32
CA LYS A 41 -4.06 17.99 7.75
C LYS A 41 -4.18 17.09 6.52
N GLY A 42 -3.08 16.87 5.80
CA GLY A 42 -3.02 15.98 4.63
C GLY A 42 -2.63 14.54 4.96
N TYR A 43 -2.44 14.20 6.24
CA TYR A 43 -2.06 12.84 6.61
C TYR A 43 -3.17 11.84 6.30
N ARG A 44 -2.76 10.75 5.65
CA ARG A 44 -3.57 9.57 5.41
C ARG A 44 -2.73 8.31 5.61
N GLU A 45 -3.28 7.34 6.29
CA GLU A 45 -2.69 6.01 6.43
C GLU A 45 -3.18 5.12 5.29
N TYR A 46 -2.25 4.41 4.65
CA TYR A 46 -2.55 3.39 3.64
C TYR A 46 -2.10 2.03 4.16
N PHE A 47 -3.07 1.17 4.45
CA PHE A 47 -2.81 -0.17 4.98
C PHE A 47 -2.36 -1.12 3.87
N ALA A 48 -1.21 -1.77 4.03
CA ALA A 48 -0.69 -2.74 3.08
C ALA A 48 -1.59 -3.99 3.01
N VAL A 49 -2.33 -4.16 1.91
CA VAL A 49 -3.30 -5.26 1.74
C VAL A 49 -2.64 -6.62 1.91
N LYS A 50 -1.43 -6.81 1.38
CA LYS A 50 -0.66 -8.05 1.50
C LYS A 50 -0.37 -8.49 2.93
N ALA A 51 -0.34 -7.57 3.89
CA ALA A 51 -0.08 -7.90 5.30
C ALA A 51 -1.23 -8.69 5.92
N THR A 52 -2.46 -8.38 5.55
CA THR A 52 -3.66 -9.11 5.98
C THR A 52 -4.75 -8.96 4.92
N PRO A 53 -4.75 -9.80 3.86
CA PRO A 53 -5.70 -9.70 2.75
C PRO A 53 -7.08 -10.26 3.16
N ASN A 54 -7.72 -9.62 4.12
CA ASN A 54 -9.00 -10.01 4.67
C ASN A 54 -10.01 -8.86 4.47
N PRO A 55 -11.08 -9.07 3.67
CA PRO A 55 -12.06 -8.02 3.38
C PRO A 55 -12.72 -7.41 4.62
N PHE A 56 -12.93 -8.18 5.69
CA PHE A 56 -13.50 -7.67 6.93
C PHE A 56 -12.54 -6.70 7.63
N ILE A 57 -11.24 -7.01 7.65
CA ILE A 57 -10.23 -6.11 8.23
C ILE A 57 -10.06 -4.85 7.38
N LEU A 58 -10.07 -4.99 6.05
CA LEU A 58 -9.99 -3.84 5.15
C LEU A 58 -11.16 -2.88 5.34
N LYS A 59 -12.41 -3.41 5.43
CA LYS A 59 -13.60 -2.60 5.70
C LYS A 59 -13.56 -1.92 7.06
N LEU A 60 -13.09 -2.62 8.08
CA LEU A 60 -12.90 -2.07 9.42
C LEU A 60 -11.92 -0.88 9.41
N LEU A 61 -10.81 -1.01 8.71
CA LEU A 61 -9.83 0.08 8.56
C LEU A 61 -10.37 1.23 7.70
N GLN A 62 -11.18 0.94 6.67
CA GLN A 62 -11.87 1.95 5.87
C GLN A 62 -12.81 2.80 6.74
N GLU A 63 -13.57 2.19 7.64
CA GLU A 63 -14.43 2.91 8.59
C GLU A 63 -13.64 3.84 9.53
N GLU A 64 -12.39 3.50 9.84
CA GLU A 64 -11.48 4.37 10.60
C GLU A 64 -10.79 5.43 9.72
N GLY A 65 -11.06 5.45 8.41
CA GLY A 65 -10.55 6.43 7.46
C GLY A 65 -9.16 6.12 6.91
N CYS A 66 -8.72 4.86 6.97
CA CYS A 66 -7.53 4.40 6.29
C CYS A 66 -7.81 4.15 4.81
N GLY A 67 -6.82 4.41 3.95
CA GLY A 67 -6.74 3.88 2.59
C GLY A 67 -6.07 2.52 2.58
N VAL A 68 -5.81 2.01 1.37
CA VAL A 68 -5.13 0.73 1.13
C VAL A 68 -3.91 0.92 0.23
N ASP A 69 -2.82 0.19 0.52
CA ASP A 69 -1.67 0.07 -0.36
C ASP A 69 -1.69 -1.32 -1.01
N CYS A 70 -1.84 -1.33 -2.33
CA CYS A 70 -1.94 -2.51 -3.17
C CYS A 70 -0.65 -2.71 -3.95
N SER A 71 -0.19 -3.94 -4.11
CA SER A 71 1.00 -4.30 -4.89
C SER A 71 0.74 -5.39 -5.94
N SER A 72 -0.53 -5.71 -6.20
CA SER A 72 -0.93 -6.69 -7.23
C SER A 72 -2.36 -6.46 -7.72
N LEU A 73 -2.69 -7.08 -8.87
CA LEU A 73 -4.05 -7.07 -9.42
C LEU A 73 -5.08 -7.61 -8.43
N THR A 74 -4.77 -8.69 -7.74
CA THR A 74 -5.68 -9.32 -6.77
C THR A 74 -5.98 -8.38 -5.60
N GLU A 75 -4.99 -7.64 -5.14
CA GLU A 75 -5.17 -6.65 -4.07
C GLU A 75 -6.02 -5.47 -4.54
N LEU A 76 -5.84 -4.99 -5.77
CA LEU A 76 -6.69 -3.96 -6.38
C LEU A 76 -8.16 -4.44 -6.49
N MET A 77 -8.38 -5.66 -6.98
CA MET A 77 -9.73 -6.25 -7.09
C MET A 77 -10.40 -6.42 -5.73
N MET A 78 -9.65 -6.87 -4.71
CA MET A 78 -10.16 -7.00 -3.34
C MET A 78 -10.53 -5.64 -2.76
N SER A 79 -9.69 -4.65 -2.97
CA SER A 79 -9.93 -3.28 -2.49
C SER A 79 -11.15 -2.66 -3.14
N GLU A 80 -11.32 -2.83 -4.45
CA GLU A 80 -12.53 -2.43 -5.18
C GLU A 80 -13.79 -3.11 -4.61
N ALA A 81 -13.75 -4.43 -4.39
CA ALA A 81 -14.85 -5.18 -3.80
C ALA A 81 -15.19 -4.74 -2.37
N CYS A 82 -14.22 -4.18 -1.65
CA CYS A 82 -14.43 -3.55 -0.34
C CYS A 82 -14.95 -2.12 -0.43
N GLY A 83 -15.00 -1.50 -1.62
CA GLY A 83 -15.52 -0.16 -1.84
C GLY A 83 -14.47 0.96 -1.81
N PHE A 84 -13.17 0.62 -1.83
CA PHE A 84 -12.11 1.62 -2.00
C PHE A 84 -12.04 2.11 -3.45
N LYS A 85 -11.73 3.38 -3.65
CA LYS A 85 -11.61 4.02 -4.96
C LYS A 85 -10.81 5.32 -4.88
N ASN A 86 -10.31 5.75 -6.03
CA ASN A 86 -9.59 7.02 -6.17
C ASN A 86 -8.39 7.11 -5.20
N ASP A 87 -8.26 8.23 -4.53
CA ASP A 87 -7.21 8.53 -3.56
C ASP A 87 -7.26 7.68 -2.27
N ASP A 88 -8.26 6.78 -2.13
CA ASP A 88 -8.24 5.74 -1.09
C ASP A 88 -7.25 4.61 -1.40
N ILE A 89 -6.76 4.52 -2.64
CA ILE A 89 -5.87 3.45 -3.08
C ILE A 89 -4.51 4.03 -3.46
N MET A 90 -3.47 3.52 -2.82
CA MET A 90 -2.09 3.61 -3.29
C MET A 90 -1.75 2.30 -4.02
N PHE A 91 -1.14 2.39 -5.19
CA PHE A 91 -0.66 1.23 -5.92
C PHE A 91 0.86 1.27 -6.02
N SER A 92 1.53 0.42 -5.24
CA SER A 92 2.99 0.34 -5.10
C SER A 92 3.47 -1.06 -5.51
N SER A 93 3.77 -1.23 -6.79
CA SER A 93 4.28 -2.48 -7.35
C SER A 93 5.66 -2.28 -7.95
N ASN A 94 6.54 -3.27 -7.84
CA ASN A 94 7.92 -3.20 -8.34
C ASN A 94 8.17 -4.07 -9.58
N VAL A 95 7.25 -4.98 -9.90
CA VAL A 95 7.26 -5.78 -11.14
C VAL A 95 5.83 -5.77 -11.67
N THR A 96 5.49 -4.76 -12.44
CA THR A 96 4.11 -4.40 -12.71
C THR A 96 3.68 -4.78 -14.14
N PRO A 97 2.82 -5.80 -14.32
CA PRO A 97 2.21 -6.10 -15.61
C PRO A 97 1.27 -4.97 -16.09
N ALA A 98 1.09 -4.86 -17.40
CA ALA A 98 0.21 -3.86 -18.01
C ALA A 98 -1.23 -3.89 -17.47
N ALA A 99 -1.76 -5.08 -17.16
CA ALA A 99 -3.11 -5.24 -16.62
C ALA A 99 -3.28 -4.57 -15.23
N GLU A 100 -2.22 -4.56 -14.42
CA GLU A 100 -2.23 -3.94 -13.10
C GLU A 100 -2.23 -2.42 -13.21
N TYR A 101 -1.42 -1.83 -14.09
CA TYR A 101 -1.46 -0.39 -14.37
C TYR A 101 -2.82 0.07 -14.90
N LYS A 102 -3.41 -0.69 -15.84
CA LYS A 102 -4.75 -0.40 -16.36
C LYS A 102 -5.78 -0.41 -15.24
N LYS A 103 -5.75 -1.43 -14.37
CA LYS A 103 -6.70 -1.54 -13.26
C LYS A 103 -6.49 -0.45 -12.21
N ALA A 104 -5.25 -0.13 -11.84
CA ALA A 104 -4.94 0.94 -10.90
C ALA A 104 -5.46 2.29 -11.43
N LYS A 105 -5.24 2.59 -12.72
CA LYS A 105 -5.74 3.81 -13.34
C LYS A 105 -7.26 3.84 -13.45
N GLU A 106 -7.89 2.73 -13.82
CA GLU A 106 -9.37 2.59 -13.83
C GLU A 106 -9.99 2.94 -12.49
N LEU A 107 -9.37 2.50 -11.40
CA LEU A 107 -9.80 2.77 -10.03
C LEU A 107 -9.46 4.19 -9.55
N GLY A 108 -8.72 4.97 -10.33
CA GLY A 108 -8.26 6.31 -9.92
C GLY A 108 -7.20 6.29 -8.81
N ALA A 109 -6.49 5.17 -8.65
CA ALA A 109 -5.47 5.00 -7.61
C ALA A 109 -4.27 5.92 -7.82
N TYR A 110 -3.63 6.35 -6.73
CA TYR A 110 -2.28 6.89 -6.80
C TYR A 110 -1.31 5.79 -7.23
N ILE A 111 -0.63 5.98 -8.35
CA ILE A 111 0.39 5.04 -8.82
C ILE A 111 1.76 5.51 -8.33
N ASN A 112 2.50 4.62 -7.68
CA ASN A 112 3.85 4.86 -7.21
C ASN A 112 4.83 4.06 -8.09
N LEU A 113 5.61 4.79 -8.90
CA LEU A 113 6.63 4.18 -9.76
C LEU A 113 7.86 3.78 -8.95
N ASP A 114 8.26 2.55 -9.10
CA ASP A 114 9.41 1.95 -8.39
C ASP A 114 10.71 2.12 -9.17
N ASP A 115 10.64 2.25 -10.49
CA ASP A 115 11.78 2.37 -11.38
C ASP A 115 11.50 3.36 -12.53
N ILE A 116 12.55 4.04 -13.01
CA ILE A 116 12.45 5.05 -14.09
C ILE A 116 11.94 4.43 -15.41
N THR A 117 12.25 3.17 -15.68
CA THR A 117 11.79 2.46 -16.88
C THR A 117 10.28 2.22 -16.90
N HIS A 118 9.63 2.31 -15.76
CA HIS A 118 8.19 2.17 -15.66
C HIS A 118 7.42 3.37 -16.23
N ILE A 119 8.04 4.52 -16.41
CA ILE A 119 7.38 5.74 -16.93
C ILE A 119 6.84 5.49 -18.34
N ASP A 120 7.71 5.07 -19.27
CA ASP A 120 7.31 4.83 -20.64
C ASP A 120 6.33 3.65 -20.73
N PHE A 121 6.56 2.60 -19.95
CA PHE A 121 5.66 1.45 -19.92
C PHE A 121 4.26 1.79 -19.39
N LEU A 122 4.15 2.62 -18.36
CA LEU A 122 2.87 3.11 -17.86
C LEU A 122 2.17 3.98 -18.93
N ASP A 123 2.92 4.89 -19.55
CA ASP A 123 2.38 5.78 -20.57
C ASP A 123 1.79 4.99 -21.76
N GLU A 124 2.54 4.04 -22.29
CA GLU A 124 2.11 3.19 -23.40
C GLU A 124 0.91 2.28 -23.05
N THR A 125 0.84 1.80 -21.81
CA THR A 125 -0.16 0.78 -21.41
C THR A 125 -1.44 1.34 -20.86
N ALA A 126 -1.36 2.42 -20.10
CA ALA A 126 -2.51 3.00 -19.39
C ALA A 126 -2.57 4.54 -19.50
N GLY A 127 -1.50 5.18 -19.94
CA GLY A 127 -1.29 6.63 -19.88
C GLY A 127 -0.96 7.10 -18.46
N ILE A 128 -0.16 8.13 -18.34
CA ILE A 128 0.25 8.70 -17.06
C ILE A 128 -0.94 9.42 -16.41
N PRO A 129 -1.21 9.22 -15.11
CA PRO A 129 -2.24 9.94 -14.38
C PRO A 129 -1.78 11.37 -14.04
N GLU A 130 -2.73 12.28 -13.77
CA GLU A 130 -2.45 13.67 -13.38
C GLU A 130 -1.57 13.76 -12.12
N THR A 131 -1.77 12.87 -11.17
CA THR A 131 -0.95 12.75 -9.96
C THR A 131 -0.26 11.41 -9.91
N ILE A 132 1.06 11.44 -9.78
CA ILE A 132 1.89 10.22 -9.73
C ILE A 132 2.95 10.35 -8.63
N CYS A 133 3.31 9.22 -8.03
CA CYS A 133 4.39 9.12 -7.06
C CYS A 133 5.60 8.41 -7.66
N CYS A 134 6.78 8.79 -7.20
CA CYS A 134 8.03 8.09 -7.51
C CYS A 134 8.69 7.67 -6.19
N ARG A 135 9.03 6.39 -6.07
CA ARG A 135 9.73 5.87 -4.91
C ARG A 135 11.19 6.31 -4.96
N TYR A 136 11.63 6.98 -3.90
CA TYR A 136 13.03 7.35 -3.72
C TYR A 136 13.78 6.29 -2.92
N ASN A 137 14.96 5.90 -3.41
CA ASN A 137 15.91 5.08 -2.67
C ASN A 137 17.15 5.93 -2.35
N PRO A 138 17.39 6.29 -1.08
CA PRO A 138 18.54 7.13 -0.71
C PRO A 138 19.89 6.41 -0.85
N GLY A 139 19.90 5.11 -1.11
CA GLY A 139 21.12 4.30 -1.10
C GLY A 139 21.75 4.17 0.29
N GLY A 140 22.98 3.65 0.32
CA GLY A 140 23.77 3.57 1.56
C GLY A 140 23.40 2.40 2.49
N VAL A 141 24.00 2.40 3.66
CA VAL A 141 23.80 1.39 4.71
C VAL A 141 23.10 2.03 5.89
N PHE A 142 21.87 1.61 6.17
CA PHE A 142 21.13 2.00 7.36
C PHE A 142 20.96 0.77 8.26
N LYS A 143 21.42 0.84 9.50
CA LYS A 143 21.06 -0.14 10.52
C LYS A 143 19.60 0.06 10.90
N MET A 144 18.70 -0.62 10.22
CA MET A 144 17.34 -0.79 10.70
C MET A 144 17.37 -1.87 11.78
N GLY A 145 16.64 -1.69 12.86
CA GLY A 145 16.64 -2.63 14.00
C GLY A 145 16.03 -4.01 13.74
N THR A 146 15.90 -4.40 12.48
CA THR A 146 15.39 -5.71 12.05
C THR A 146 16.22 -6.22 10.88
N ASP A 147 16.60 -7.50 10.92
CA ASP A 147 17.31 -8.19 9.83
C ASP A 147 16.39 -8.57 8.64
N ILE A 148 15.17 -8.03 8.60
CA ILE A 148 14.14 -8.38 7.60
C ILE A 148 14.26 -7.51 6.35
N MET A 149 14.82 -6.32 6.46
CA MET A 149 14.96 -5.37 5.35
C MET A 149 16.42 -5.28 4.92
N ASP A 150 16.65 -5.39 3.61
CA ASP A 150 17.96 -5.13 3.02
C ASP A 150 18.39 -3.67 3.25
N ASN A 151 19.71 -3.43 3.23
CA ASN A 151 20.21 -2.06 3.20
C ASN A 151 19.72 -1.35 1.93
N PRO A 152 19.38 -0.06 1.97
CA PRO A 152 18.93 0.68 0.79
C PRO A 152 19.88 0.59 -0.41
N GLY A 153 21.20 0.51 -0.18
CA GLY A 153 22.21 0.33 -1.23
C GLY A 153 22.15 -1.04 -1.93
N ASP A 154 21.62 -2.06 -1.25
CA ASP A 154 21.46 -3.43 -1.78
C ASP A 154 20.03 -3.71 -2.24
N ALA A 155 19.09 -2.84 -1.85
CA ALA A 155 17.67 -2.99 -2.16
C ALA A 155 17.40 -2.65 -3.63
N LYS A 156 16.60 -3.48 -4.28
CA LYS A 156 16.15 -3.33 -5.67
C LYS A 156 14.98 -2.34 -5.86
N TYR A 157 14.60 -1.60 -4.82
CA TYR A 157 13.41 -0.77 -4.81
C TYR A 157 13.74 0.71 -4.88
N GLY A 158 13.03 1.43 -5.75
CA GLY A 158 13.08 2.87 -5.82
C GLY A 158 14.22 3.42 -6.68
N MET A 159 14.10 4.69 -7.01
CA MET A 159 15.00 5.45 -7.88
C MET A 159 16.05 6.18 -7.05
N THR A 160 17.28 6.30 -7.57
CA THR A 160 18.30 7.18 -7.00
C THR A 160 17.91 8.65 -7.14
N GLU A 161 18.68 9.57 -6.52
CA GLU A 161 18.43 11.00 -6.63
C GLU A 161 18.47 11.47 -8.10
N GLU A 162 19.46 11.02 -8.86
CA GLU A 162 19.60 11.36 -10.27
C GLU A 162 18.44 10.83 -11.10
N GLN A 163 18.01 9.59 -10.83
CA GLN A 163 16.87 8.98 -11.52
C GLN A 163 15.55 9.69 -11.19
N ILE A 164 15.34 10.12 -9.95
CA ILE A 164 14.14 10.90 -9.55
C ILE A 164 14.10 12.22 -10.31
N ILE A 165 15.23 12.96 -10.37
CA ILE A 165 15.30 14.23 -11.08
C ILE A 165 15.00 14.02 -12.57
N GLU A 166 15.55 12.97 -13.18
CA GLU A 166 15.31 12.66 -14.58
C GLU A 166 13.87 12.19 -14.83
N ALA A 167 13.31 11.38 -13.93
CA ALA A 167 11.91 10.94 -13.99
C ALA A 167 10.94 12.14 -14.03
N TYR A 168 11.17 13.15 -13.19
CA TYR A 168 10.36 14.37 -13.21
C TYR A 168 10.48 15.16 -14.51
N LYS A 169 11.69 15.23 -15.12
CA LYS A 169 11.86 15.86 -16.42
C LYS A 169 11.12 15.12 -17.53
N ILE A 170 11.22 13.79 -17.56
CA ILE A 170 10.51 12.94 -18.53
C ILE A 170 9.00 13.15 -18.40
N MET A 171 8.46 13.02 -17.19
CA MET A 171 7.03 13.20 -16.94
C MET A 171 6.55 14.59 -17.32
N LYS A 172 7.31 15.64 -16.98
CA LYS A 172 6.99 17.00 -17.38
C LYS A 172 6.96 17.17 -18.90
N SER A 173 7.84 16.49 -19.65
CA SER A 173 7.84 16.52 -21.10
C SER A 173 6.64 15.81 -21.74
N LYS A 174 5.95 14.95 -20.98
CA LYS A 174 4.74 14.24 -21.38
C LYS A 174 3.43 14.98 -21.04
N GLU A 175 3.52 16.24 -20.62
CA GLU A 175 2.38 17.10 -20.25
C GLU A 175 1.53 16.54 -19.09
N THR A 176 2.17 15.97 -18.09
CA THR A 176 1.51 15.54 -16.83
C THR A 176 1.55 16.63 -15.77
#